data_e80b33e671b5805de2d22e4430463c24
#
_entry.id   e80b33e671b5805de2d22e4430463c24
#
_cell.length_a   1.000
_cell.length_b   1.000
_cell.length_c   1.000
_cell.angle_alpha   90.00
_cell.angle_beta   90.00
_cell.angle_gamma   90.00
#
_symmetry.space_group_name_H-M   'P 1'
#
loop_
_entity.id
_entity.type
_entity.pdbx_description
1 polymer ?
#
loop_
_entity_poly.entity_id
_entity_poly.type
_entity_poly.pdbx_seq_one_letter_code
_entity_poly.pdbx_strand_id
1 'polypeptide(L)'
;MDESGPSVRYSPAKCLGCERKAMIGRPDPEHISTSFVERQNLSVRMNIRRYTRLTNAFSRKIENHSAAVALYYFSYNFVKIHCSLKVTPAMAAGVTDRLWEVSDLVALLEADERGLERAA
;
A
#
# COMPACT_ATOMS: atom_id res chain seq x y z
N MET A 1 26.21 -16.64 -38.52
CA MET A 1 24.95 -16.41 -39.25
C MET A 1 23.93 -15.90 -38.24
N ASP A 2 23.75 -14.58 -38.24
CA ASP A 2 22.83 -13.88 -37.34
C ASP A 2 21.41 -13.97 -37.94
N GLU A 3 20.59 -14.84 -37.36
CA GLU A 3 19.17 -14.86 -37.68
C GLU A 3 18.43 -13.84 -36.77
N SER A 4 18.63 -12.56 -37.04
CA SER A 4 17.74 -11.53 -36.52
C SER A 4 16.47 -11.50 -37.39
N GLY A 5 15.53 -12.40 -37.11
CA GLY A 5 14.17 -12.29 -37.63
C GLY A 5 13.55 -10.95 -37.26
N PRO A 6 12.58 -10.42 -38.03
CA PRO A 6 11.98 -9.13 -37.77
C PRO A 6 11.36 -9.12 -36.36
N SER A 7 11.89 -8.26 -35.48
CA SER A 7 11.34 -8.10 -34.14
C SER A 7 9.90 -7.63 -34.28
N VAL A 8 8.96 -8.49 -33.90
CA VAL A 8 7.53 -8.13 -33.92
C VAL A 8 7.33 -7.04 -32.85
N ARG A 9 7.06 -5.82 -33.29
CA ARG A 9 7.00 -4.60 -32.50
C ARG A 9 6.03 -4.67 -31.30
N TYR A 10 5.17 -5.68 -31.27
CA TYR A 10 4.14 -5.92 -30.25
C TYR A 10 4.27 -7.26 -29.53
N SER A 11 5.35 -7.99 -29.74
CA SER A 11 5.58 -9.22 -28.97
C SER A 11 5.93 -8.85 -27.53
N PRO A 12 5.32 -9.51 -26.55
CA PRO A 12 5.70 -9.30 -25.14
C PRO A 12 7.16 -9.71 -24.97
N ALA A 13 7.90 -8.95 -24.15
CA ALA A 13 9.28 -9.25 -23.83
C ALA A 13 9.40 -10.67 -23.25
N LYS A 14 10.31 -11.47 -23.83
CA LYS A 14 10.57 -12.82 -23.33
C LYS A 14 11.45 -12.73 -22.09
N CYS A 15 10.95 -13.22 -20.95
CA CYS A 15 11.74 -13.31 -19.74
C CYS A 15 12.81 -14.40 -19.90
N LEU A 16 14.10 -14.02 -19.88
CA LEU A 16 15.23 -14.92 -20.01
C LEU A 16 15.71 -15.48 -18.67
N GLY A 17 15.26 -14.90 -17.56
CA GLY A 17 15.62 -15.32 -16.22
C GLY A 17 15.17 -14.32 -15.17
N CYS A 18 15.28 -14.71 -13.91
CA CYS A 18 14.98 -13.86 -12.77
C CYS A 18 16.01 -14.13 -11.67
N GLU A 19 16.66 -13.10 -11.19
CA GLU A 19 17.59 -13.16 -10.07
C GLU A 19 16.97 -12.52 -8.84
N ARG A 20 17.04 -13.22 -7.70
CA ARG A 20 16.56 -12.69 -6.42
C ARG A 20 17.73 -12.06 -5.67
N LYS A 21 17.63 -10.78 -5.37
CA LYS A 21 18.65 -10.04 -4.61
C LYS A 21 18.03 -9.34 -3.42
N ALA A 22 18.52 -9.62 -2.21
CA ALA A 22 18.14 -8.88 -1.02
C ALA A 22 18.71 -7.46 -1.10
N MET A 23 17.84 -6.45 -1.04
CA MET A 23 18.22 -5.05 -1.05
C MET A 23 18.44 -4.52 0.36
N ILE A 24 17.59 -4.89 1.30
CA ILE A 24 17.61 -4.45 2.71
C ILE A 24 17.23 -5.65 3.60
N GLY A 25 17.94 -5.80 4.71
CA GLY A 25 17.67 -6.83 5.71
C GLY A 25 18.19 -8.21 5.31
N ARG A 26 17.73 -9.21 6.03
CA ARG A 26 18.05 -10.64 5.79
C ARG A 26 16.73 -11.41 5.65
N PRO A 27 16.07 -11.35 4.50
CA PRO A 27 14.83 -12.09 4.29
C PRO A 27 15.11 -13.60 4.24
N ASP A 28 14.21 -14.38 4.83
CA ASP A 28 14.26 -15.83 4.70
C ASP A 28 13.93 -16.24 3.26
N PRO A 29 14.84 -16.92 2.55
CA PRO A 29 14.67 -17.30 1.16
C PRO A 29 13.41 -18.15 0.89
N GLU A 30 12.97 -18.94 1.87
CA GLU A 30 11.79 -19.81 1.75
C GLU A 30 10.48 -19.00 1.76
N HIS A 31 10.49 -17.83 2.40
CA HIS A 31 9.32 -16.95 2.51
C HIS A 31 9.30 -15.80 1.49
N ILE A 32 10.28 -15.72 0.59
CA ILE A 32 10.30 -14.71 -0.47
C ILE A 32 9.25 -15.05 -1.53
N SER A 33 8.19 -14.23 -1.60
CA SER A 33 7.11 -14.40 -2.56
C SER A 33 6.57 -13.05 -3.01
N THR A 34 6.28 -12.91 -4.31
CA THR A 34 5.59 -11.74 -4.87
C THR A 34 4.11 -11.69 -4.49
N SER A 35 3.54 -12.82 -4.04
CA SER A 35 2.12 -12.94 -3.73
C SER A 35 1.64 -11.93 -2.67
N PHE A 36 2.50 -11.57 -1.71
CA PHE A 36 2.15 -10.57 -0.69
C PHE A 36 1.94 -9.19 -1.30
N VAL A 37 2.83 -8.77 -2.20
CA VAL A 37 2.75 -7.48 -2.90
C VAL A 37 1.56 -7.47 -3.86
N GLU A 38 1.35 -8.53 -4.61
CA GLU A 38 0.23 -8.68 -5.53
C GLU A 38 -1.11 -8.63 -4.79
N ARG A 39 -1.21 -9.33 -3.66
CA ARG A 39 -2.40 -9.28 -2.80
C ARG A 39 -2.64 -7.89 -2.25
N GLN A 40 -1.60 -7.18 -1.82
CA GLN A 40 -1.72 -5.82 -1.32
C GLN A 40 -2.14 -4.85 -2.44
N ASN A 41 -1.60 -4.99 -3.63
CA ASN A 41 -2.00 -4.20 -4.79
C ASN A 41 -3.48 -4.40 -5.14
N LEU A 42 -3.96 -5.64 -5.06
CA LEU A 42 -5.38 -5.92 -5.24
C LEU A 42 -6.23 -5.22 -4.16
N SER A 43 -5.82 -5.32 -2.90
CA SER A 43 -6.52 -4.69 -1.78
C SER A 43 -6.60 -3.16 -1.94
N VAL A 44 -5.51 -2.52 -2.37
CA VAL A 44 -5.46 -1.09 -2.68
C VAL A 44 -6.44 -0.73 -3.80
N ARG A 45 -6.45 -1.47 -4.90
CA ARG A 45 -7.38 -1.23 -6.03
C ARG A 45 -8.84 -1.39 -5.64
N MET A 46 -9.16 -2.35 -4.79
CA MET A 46 -10.52 -2.61 -4.33
C MET A 46 -11.04 -1.54 -3.36
N ASN A 47 -10.17 -0.96 -2.54
CA ASN A 47 -10.57 -0.07 -1.46
C ASN A 47 -10.35 1.42 -1.76
N ILE A 48 -9.35 1.75 -2.60
CA ILE A 48 -9.09 3.13 -2.99
C ILE A 48 -9.62 3.38 -4.40
N ARG A 49 -10.75 4.08 -4.50
CA ARG A 49 -11.40 4.37 -5.78
C ARG A 49 -10.50 5.12 -6.78
N ARG A 50 -9.52 5.87 -6.30
CA ARG A 50 -8.55 6.60 -7.13
C ARG A 50 -7.68 5.70 -8.00
N TYR A 51 -7.53 4.42 -7.65
CA TYR A 51 -6.81 3.41 -8.42
C TYR A 51 -7.70 2.61 -9.37
N THR A 52 -9.00 2.86 -9.38
CA THR A 52 -9.93 2.17 -10.26
C THR A 52 -9.92 2.82 -11.64
N ARG A 53 -9.85 2.00 -12.68
CA ARG A 53 -9.95 2.50 -14.07
C ARG A 53 -11.32 3.06 -14.37
N LEU A 54 -11.39 4.02 -15.30
CA LEU A 54 -12.63 4.60 -15.81
C LEU A 54 -13.52 5.23 -14.74
N THR A 55 -12.92 5.91 -13.76
CA THR A 55 -13.63 6.68 -12.76
C THR A 55 -13.19 8.13 -12.76
N ASN A 56 -14.08 9.03 -12.32
CA ASN A 56 -13.77 10.44 -12.13
C ASN A 56 -13.08 10.74 -10.78
N ALA A 57 -12.65 9.70 -10.05
CA ALA A 57 -12.08 9.81 -8.72
C ALA A 57 -10.53 9.94 -8.72
N PHE A 58 -9.94 10.44 -9.80
CA PHE A 58 -8.50 10.67 -9.89
C PHE A 58 -8.07 11.93 -9.12
N SER A 59 -6.83 11.92 -8.64
CA SER A 59 -6.23 13.07 -7.96
C SER A 59 -5.52 13.99 -8.96
N ARG A 60 -5.83 15.28 -8.93
CA ARG A 60 -5.13 16.28 -9.75
C ARG A 60 -3.79 16.70 -9.13
N LYS A 61 -3.69 16.64 -7.80
CA LYS A 61 -2.49 17.01 -7.03
C LYS A 61 -1.91 15.78 -6.36
N ILE A 62 -0.58 15.68 -6.35
CA ILE A 62 0.12 14.54 -5.74
C ILE A 62 -0.10 14.49 -4.23
N GLU A 63 -0.20 15.63 -3.57
CA GLU A 63 -0.44 15.74 -2.13
C GLU A 63 -1.78 15.11 -1.75
N ASN A 64 -2.83 15.36 -2.51
CA ASN A 64 -4.15 14.76 -2.28
C ASN A 64 -4.13 13.25 -2.51
N HIS A 65 -3.34 12.78 -3.46
CA HIS A 65 -3.16 11.36 -3.70
C HIS A 65 -2.42 10.69 -2.54
N SER A 66 -1.32 11.30 -2.11
CA SER A 66 -0.53 10.83 -0.96
C SER A 66 -1.38 10.76 0.32
N ALA A 67 -2.16 11.80 0.61
CA ALA A 67 -3.07 11.82 1.77
C ALA A 67 -4.11 10.70 1.70
N ALA A 68 -4.68 10.43 0.53
CA ALA A 68 -5.65 9.35 0.37
C ALA A 68 -5.05 7.96 0.59
N VAL A 69 -3.81 7.74 0.15
CA VAL A 69 -3.07 6.50 0.38
C VAL A 69 -2.71 6.35 1.87
N ALA A 70 -2.24 7.41 2.51
CA ALA A 70 -1.92 7.41 3.93
C ALA A 70 -3.15 7.08 4.78
N LEU A 71 -4.29 7.69 4.49
CA LEU A 71 -5.56 7.44 5.18
C LEU A 71 -6.01 5.97 5.00
N TYR A 72 -5.87 5.42 3.80
CA TYR A 72 -6.18 4.02 3.55
C TYR A 72 -5.32 3.09 4.40
N TYR A 73 -4.00 3.28 4.40
CA TYR A 73 -3.10 2.42 5.17
C TYR A 73 -3.25 2.60 6.68
N PHE A 74 -3.58 3.80 7.14
CA PHE A 74 -3.96 4.00 8.54
C PHE A 74 -5.18 3.15 8.90
N SER A 75 -6.26 3.25 8.14
CA SER A 75 -7.48 2.46 8.36
C SER A 75 -7.20 0.96 8.26
N TYR A 76 -6.42 0.53 7.30
CA TYR A 76 -6.04 -0.87 7.11
C TYR A 76 -5.25 -1.44 8.29
N ASN A 77 -4.31 -0.68 8.82
CA ASN A 77 -3.41 -1.16 9.86
C ASN A 77 -3.96 -1.00 11.28
N PHE A 78 -4.72 0.04 11.57
CA PHE A 78 -5.14 0.37 12.92
C PHE A 78 -6.62 0.15 13.20
N VAL A 79 -7.48 0.27 12.21
CA VAL A 79 -8.94 0.22 12.40
C VAL A 79 -9.53 -1.11 11.96
N LYS A 80 -9.05 -1.66 10.83
CA LYS A 80 -9.63 -2.87 10.26
C LYS A 80 -9.12 -4.13 10.93
N ILE A 81 -10.04 -4.92 11.49
CA ILE A 81 -9.74 -6.27 11.99
C ILE A 81 -9.66 -7.24 10.82
N HIS A 82 -8.56 -7.96 10.71
CA HIS A 82 -8.34 -8.97 9.68
C HIS A 82 -8.92 -10.32 10.11
N CYS A 83 -9.67 -10.97 9.21
CA CYS A 83 -10.30 -12.27 9.49
C CYS A 83 -9.29 -13.35 9.89
N SER A 84 -8.12 -13.36 9.27
CA SER A 84 -7.05 -14.33 9.56
C SER A 84 -6.31 -14.03 10.87
N LEU A 85 -6.04 -12.74 11.14
CA LEU A 85 -5.31 -12.31 12.35
C LEU A 85 -6.20 -12.20 13.59
N LYS A 86 -7.51 -11.99 13.40
CA LYS A 86 -8.50 -11.68 14.45
C LYS A 86 -8.24 -10.38 15.22
N VAL A 87 -7.21 -9.65 14.83
CA VAL A 87 -6.79 -8.34 15.35
C VAL A 87 -6.39 -7.44 14.18
N THR A 88 -6.07 -6.18 14.45
CA THR A 88 -5.51 -5.28 13.42
C THR A 88 -4.04 -5.62 13.15
N PRO A 89 -3.51 -5.33 11.97
CA PRO A 89 -2.09 -5.52 11.67
C PRO A 89 -1.16 -4.80 12.64
N ALA A 90 -1.51 -3.60 13.09
CA ALA A 90 -0.73 -2.84 14.06
C ALA A 90 -0.69 -3.51 15.44
N MET A 91 -1.80 -4.12 15.87
CA MET A 91 -1.83 -4.94 17.10
C MET A 91 -0.99 -6.20 16.96
N ALA A 92 -1.09 -6.89 15.81
CA ALA A 92 -0.29 -8.08 15.54
C ALA A 92 1.22 -7.79 15.48
N ALA A 93 1.60 -6.60 15.04
CA ALA A 93 2.99 -6.14 15.00
C ALA A 93 3.48 -5.55 16.34
N GLY A 94 2.64 -5.45 17.37
CA GLY A 94 2.99 -4.87 18.66
C GLY A 94 3.18 -3.34 18.65
N VAL A 95 2.65 -2.65 17.64
CA VAL A 95 2.72 -1.18 17.53
C VAL A 95 1.70 -0.51 18.43
N THR A 96 0.55 -1.15 18.61
CA THR A 96 -0.51 -0.71 19.50
C THR A 96 -1.13 -1.91 20.22
N ASP A 97 -1.64 -1.69 21.41
CA ASP A 97 -2.32 -2.69 22.25
C ASP A 97 -3.85 -2.60 22.16
N ARG A 98 -4.38 -1.56 21.50
CA ARG A 98 -5.80 -1.31 21.38
C ARG A 98 -6.29 -1.21 19.95
N LEU A 99 -7.57 -1.47 19.77
CA LEU A 99 -8.28 -1.17 18.53
C LEU A 99 -8.50 0.34 18.42
N TRP A 100 -8.15 0.90 17.27
CA TRP A 100 -8.42 2.28 16.95
C TRP A 100 -9.74 2.42 16.21
N GLU A 101 -10.42 3.53 16.43
CA GLU A 101 -11.64 3.92 15.74
C GLU A 101 -11.39 5.17 14.87
N VAL A 102 -12.32 5.46 13.98
CA VAL A 102 -12.26 6.68 13.16
C VAL A 102 -12.30 7.94 14.04
N SER A 103 -13.00 7.89 15.16
CA SER A 103 -13.04 8.95 16.18
C SER A 103 -11.65 9.28 16.74
N ASP A 104 -10.78 8.29 16.92
CA ASP A 104 -9.40 8.51 17.38
C ASP A 104 -8.59 9.31 16.36
N LEU A 105 -8.77 9.02 15.04
CA LEU A 105 -8.14 9.78 13.98
C LEU A 105 -8.62 11.23 13.94
N VAL A 106 -9.92 11.46 14.12
CA VAL A 106 -10.50 12.82 14.21
C VAL A 106 -9.95 13.58 15.41
N ALA A 107 -9.83 12.92 16.58
CA ALA A 107 -9.25 13.51 17.77
C ALA A 107 -7.78 13.93 17.58
N LEU A 108 -6.99 13.15 16.82
CA LEU A 108 -5.62 13.52 16.47
C LEU A 108 -5.59 14.78 15.60
N LEU A 109 -6.47 14.88 14.59
CA LEU A 109 -6.57 16.05 13.73
C LEU A 109 -6.93 17.30 14.51
N GLU A 110 -7.96 17.22 15.38
CA GLU A 110 -8.37 18.34 16.22
C GLU A 110 -7.29 18.78 17.22
N ALA A 111 -6.47 17.84 17.70
CA ALA A 111 -5.34 18.15 18.57
C ALA A 111 -4.24 18.90 17.83
N ASP A 112 -3.97 18.52 16.59
CA ASP A 112 -2.99 19.18 15.73
C ASP A 112 -3.42 20.60 15.35
N GLU A 113 -4.67 20.78 14.94
CA GLU A 113 -5.27 22.09 14.63
C GLU A 113 -5.21 23.04 15.82
N ARG A 114 -5.58 22.56 17.02
CA ARG A 114 -5.47 23.33 18.28
C ARG A 114 -4.02 23.68 18.65
N GLY A 115 -3.07 22.81 18.29
CA GLY A 115 -1.64 23.06 18.43
C GLY A 115 -1.15 24.21 17.54
N LEU A 116 -1.61 24.22 16.29
CA LEU A 116 -1.28 25.27 15.32
C LEU A 116 -1.88 26.64 15.72
N GLU A 117 -3.12 26.67 16.19
CA GLU A 117 -3.79 27.89 16.66
C GLU A 117 -3.08 28.52 17.88
N ARG A 118 -2.47 27.71 18.75
CA ARG A 118 -1.70 28.20 19.90
C ARG A 118 -0.32 28.71 19.56
N ALA A 119 0.21 28.31 18.40
CA ALA A 119 1.54 28.70 17.92
C ALA A 119 1.51 29.94 17.01
N ALA A 120 0.34 30.36 16.55
CA ALA A 120 0.12 31.54 15.72
C ALA A 120 -0.22 32.79 16.56
#